data_302a8541acb2a1dbeb36037706c60acb
#
_entry.id   302a8541acb2a1dbeb36037706c60acb
#
_cell.length_a   1.000
_cell.length_b   1.000
_cell.length_c   1.000
_cell.angle_alpha   90.00
_cell.angle_beta   90.00
_cell.angle_gamma   90.00
#
_symmetry.space_group_name_H-M   'P 1'
#
loop_
_entity.id
_entity.type
_entity.pdbx_description
1 polymer ?
#
loop_
_entity_poly.entity_id
_entity_poly.type
_entity_poly.pdbx_seq_one_letter_code
_entity_poly.pdbx_strand_id
1 'polypeptide(L)'
;MERVELLIEALPYIKEFHGTIMVIKIGGHAMIDDRILEETIKDIILLYFVGIKPVIVHGGGPEISEKMEKFGLKPKFIEGLRVTDKETMEIVEMVLDGKINSKIVTTFIRHGGKAVGISGKDGLLIVARKKEMIMKKGEKEVIVDLGFVGETDYVNPEILRILLENGFIPVVSPVATDLAGNTYNLNADTVAGDIAAALKAKKLIMLTDVPGIMRDINDRNSLISKIKLG
;
A
#
# COMPACT_ATOMS: atom_id res chain seq x y z
N MET A 1 -29.73 -17.38 17.11
CA MET A 1 -29.89 -17.85 15.73
C MET A 1 -29.24 -16.91 14.71
N GLU A 2 -29.54 -15.64 14.72
CA GLU A 2 -28.96 -14.65 13.77
C GLU A 2 -27.42 -14.70 13.56
N ARG A 3 -26.64 -14.94 14.64
CA ARG A 3 -25.16 -14.98 14.52
C ARG A 3 -24.63 -16.24 13.81
N VAL A 4 -25.34 -17.34 13.90
CA VAL A 4 -24.98 -18.59 13.21
C VAL A 4 -25.39 -18.53 11.75
N GLU A 5 -26.48 -17.88 11.42
CA GLU A 5 -26.96 -17.66 10.06
C GLU A 5 -25.96 -16.79 9.27
N LEU A 6 -25.41 -15.71 9.88
CA LEU A 6 -24.33 -14.89 9.30
C LEU A 6 -23.08 -15.70 8.95
N LEU A 7 -22.69 -16.65 9.80
CA LEU A 7 -21.54 -17.52 9.52
C LEU A 7 -21.82 -18.49 8.36
N ILE A 8 -23.05 -18.98 8.27
CA ILE A 8 -23.49 -19.87 7.18
C ILE A 8 -23.52 -19.08 5.85
N GLU A 9 -23.99 -17.83 5.85
CA GLU A 9 -23.93 -16.93 4.68
C GLU A 9 -22.52 -16.65 4.22
N ALA A 10 -21.55 -16.54 5.14
CA ALA A 10 -20.16 -16.31 4.80
C ALA A 10 -19.45 -17.57 4.22
N LEU A 11 -19.96 -18.77 4.49
CA LEU A 11 -19.30 -20.04 4.15
C LEU A 11 -18.97 -20.21 2.66
N PRO A 12 -19.84 -19.86 1.68
CA PRO A 12 -19.50 -19.93 0.26
C PRO A 12 -18.30 -19.05 -0.09
N TYR A 13 -18.22 -17.84 0.47
CA TYR A 13 -17.11 -16.91 0.25
C TYR A 13 -15.83 -17.42 0.90
N ILE A 14 -15.90 -17.97 2.11
CA ILE A 14 -14.76 -18.59 2.76
C ILE A 14 -14.21 -19.72 1.89
N LYS A 15 -15.06 -20.60 1.37
CA LYS A 15 -14.66 -21.69 0.48
C LYS A 15 -14.05 -21.19 -0.83
N GLU A 16 -14.61 -20.14 -1.43
CA GLU A 16 -14.11 -19.57 -2.68
C GLU A 16 -12.72 -18.96 -2.51
N PHE A 17 -12.47 -18.27 -1.38
CA PHE A 17 -11.26 -17.51 -1.17
C PHE A 17 -10.20 -18.21 -0.31
N HIS A 18 -10.51 -19.34 0.31
CA HIS A 18 -9.55 -20.10 1.10
C HIS A 18 -8.30 -20.45 0.27
N GLY A 19 -7.12 -20.21 0.85
CA GLY A 19 -5.82 -20.45 0.19
C GLY A 19 -5.44 -19.42 -0.86
N THR A 20 -6.33 -18.47 -1.21
CA THR A 20 -6.02 -17.45 -2.21
C THR A 20 -5.27 -16.26 -1.63
N ILE A 21 -4.47 -15.60 -2.46
CA ILE A 21 -3.77 -14.37 -2.10
C ILE A 21 -4.69 -13.18 -2.34
N MET A 22 -4.74 -12.28 -1.35
CA MET A 22 -5.38 -10.96 -1.47
C MET A 22 -4.38 -9.88 -1.12
N VAL A 23 -4.22 -8.89 -1.99
CA VAL A 23 -3.42 -7.69 -1.67
C VAL A 23 -4.36 -6.62 -1.13
N ILE A 24 -4.03 -6.06 0.02
CA ILE A 24 -4.84 -5.05 0.70
C ILE A 24 -3.96 -3.81 0.91
N LYS A 25 -4.33 -2.71 0.25
CA LYS A 25 -3.67 -1.42 0.47
C LYS A 25 -4.38 -0.64 1.57
N ILE A 26 -3.65 -0.26 2.60
CA ILE A 26 -4.13 0.59 3.69
C ILE A 26 -3.62 2.01 3.49
N GLY A 27 -4.53 2.98 3.39
CA GLY A 27 -4.21 4.40 3.22
C GLY A 27 -5.23 5.31 3.88
N GLY A 28 -5.07 6.62 3.68
CA GLY A 28 -5.98 7.63 4.16
C GLY A 28 -6.16 7.65 5.68
N HIS A 29 -7.38 7.90 6.14
CA HIS A 29 -7.71 8.02 7.57
C HIS A 29 -7.43 6.75 8.37
N ALA A 30 -7.46 5.56 7.75
CA ALA A 30 -7.09 4.32 8.42
C ALA A 30 -5.64 4.30 8.92
N MET A 31 -4.78 5.16 8.37
CA MET A 31 -3.40 5.32 8.84
C MET A 31 -3.27 6.33 9.98
N ILE A 32 -4.16 7.31 10.06
CA ILE A 32 -4.10 8.43 11.00
C ILE A 32 -4.85 8.10 12.31
N ASP A 33 -6.02 7.47 12.21
CA ASP A 33 -6.83 7.08 13.37
C ASP A 33 -6.48 5.66 13.82
N ASP A 34 -5.92 5.55 15.03
CA ASP A 34 -5.49 4.28 15.62
C ASP A 34 -6.64 3.28 15.80
N ARG A 35 -7.86 3.74 16.04
CA ARG A 35 -9.03 2.88 16.20
C ARG A 35 -9.47 2.30 14.86
N ILE A 36 -9.49 3.13 13.81
CA ILE A 36 -9.83 2.67 12.45
C ILE A 36 -8.78 1.65 11.97
N LEU A 37 -7.50 1.94 12.20
CA LEU A 37 -6.43 1.00 11.88
C LEU A 37 -6.61 -0.34 12.62
N GLU A 38 -6.91 -0.30 13.92
CA GLU A 38 -7.10 -1.49 14.73
C GLU A 38 -8.28 -2.33 14.25
N GLU A 39 -9.44 -1.71 13.97
CA GLU A 39 -10.62 -2.41 13.44
C GLU A 39 -10.31 -3.01 12.06
N THR A 40 -9.68 -2.26 11.17
CA THR A 40 -9.24 -2.75 9.85
C THR A 40 -8.34 -3.98 9.99
N ILE A 41 -7.39 -3.95 10.93
CA ILE A 41 -6.49 -5.08 11.15
C ILE A 41 -7.24 -6.29 11.70
N LYS A 42 -8.22 -6.11 12.59
CA LYS A 42 -9.08 -7.22 13.07
C LYS A 42 -9.84 -7.87 11.93
N ASP A 43 -10.38 -7.09 10.99
CA ASP A 43 -11.05 -7.63 9.81
C ASP A 43 -10.08 -8.45 8.94
N ILE A 44 -8.88 -7.95 8.71
CA ILE A 44 -7.84 -8.67 7.95
C ILE A 44 -7.40 -9.95 8.68
N ILE A 45 -7.31 -9.92 10.00
CA ILE A 45 -7.00 -11.10 10.82
C ILE A 45 -8.10 -12.16 10.70
N LEU A 46 -9.37 -11.76 10.62
CA LEU A 46 -10.44 -12.69 10.31
C LEU A 46 -10.20 -13.39 8.96
N LEU A 47 -9.87 -12.61 7.91
CA LEU A 47 -9.52 -13.17 6.59
C LEU A 47 -8.35 -14.16 6.68
N TYR A 48 -7.31 -13.81 7.44
CA TYR A 48 -6.17 -14.68 7.66
C TYR A 48 -6.52 -15.99 8.34
N PHE A 49 -7.34 -15.95 9.41
CA PHE A 49 -7.74 -17.16 10.14
C PHE A 49 -8.71 -18.06 9.37
N VAL A 50 -9.50 -17.53 8.45
CA VAL A 50 -10.32 -18.35 7.54
C VAL A 50 -9.51 -18.90 6.35
N GLY A 51 -8.20 -18.69 6.32
CA GLY A 51 -7.26 -19.30 5.37
C GLY A 51 -6.96 -18.47 4.13
N ILE A 52 -7.37 -17.21 4.06
CA ILE A 52 -6.93 -16.27 3.03
C ILE A 52 -5.48 -15.86 3.33
N LYS A 53 -4.68 -15.61 2.31
CA LYS A 53 -3.28 -15.18 2.41
C LYS A 53 -3.17 -13.66 2.12
N PRO A 54 -3.31 -12.78 3.14
CA PRO A 54 -3.24 -11.35 2.93
C PRO A 54 -1.81 -10.85 2.76
N VAL A 55 -1.61 -9.93 1.83
CA VAL A 55 -0.40 -9.09 1.68
C VAL A 55 -0.83 -7.65 1.88
N ILE A 56 -0.19 -6.97 2.81
CA ILE A 56 -0.54 -5.58 3.14
C ILE A 56 0.45 -4.65 2.45
N VAL A 57 -0.07 -3.62 1.79
CA VAL A 57 0.73 -2.48 1.32
C VAL A 57 0.21 -1.23 2.00
N HIS A 58 1.09 -0.41 2.57
CA HIS A 58 0.65 0.79 3.27
C HIS A 58 1.22 2.06 2.66
N GLY A 59 0.50 3.17 2.81
CA GLY A 59 0.99 4.51 2.54
C GLY A 59 1.52 5.19 3.81
N GLY A 60 1.58 6.53 3.80
CA GLY A 60 2.01 7.32 4.96
C GLY A 60 2.27 8.79 4.62
N GLY A 61 1.64 9.30 3.56
CA GLY A 61 1.83 10.68 3.10
C GLY A 61 1.64 11.75 4.20
N PRO A 62 0.55 11.72 4.97
CA PRO A 62 0.32 12.66 6.07
C PRO A 62 1.41 12.62 7.14
N GLU A 63 1.82 11.43 7.58
CA GLU A 63 2.86 11.26 8.61
C GLU A 63 4.24 11.72 8.12
N ILE A 64 4.55 11.50 6.83
CA ILE A 64 5.77 12.04 6.23
C ILE A 64 5.73 13.58 6.28
N SER A 65 4.60 14.19 5.90
CA SER A 65 4.44 15.66 5.92
C SER A 65 4.59 16.22 7.34
N GLU A 66 3.94 15.60 8.32
CA GLU A 66 4.07 15.97 9.74
C GLU A 66 5.52 15.90 10.23
N LYS A 67 6.25 14.87 9.82
CA LYS A 67 7.66 14.72 10.21
C LYS A 67 8.56 15.73 9.51
N MET A 68 8.35 15.98 8.22
CA MET A 68 9.08 17.04 7.49
C MET A 68 8.91 18.39 8.18
N GLU A 69 7.68 18.76 8.56
CA GLU A 69 7.41 20.02 9.26
C GLU A 69 8.11 20.10 10.62
N LYS A 70 8.17 18.99 11.37
CA LYS A 70 8.89 18.91 12.65
C LYS A 70 10.41 19.07 12.49
N PHE A 71 10.95 18.72 11.32
CA PHE A 71 12.36 18.96 10.95
C PHE A 71 12.58 20.30 10.25
N GLY A 72 11.56 21.16 10.16
CA GLY A 72 11.65 22.48 9.53
C GLY A 72 11.58 22.46 8.01
N LEU A 73 11.23 21.31 7.41
CA LEU A 73 11.09 21.14 5.97
C LEU A 73 9.65 21.35 5.54
N LYS A 74 9.44 21.97 4.37
CA LYS A 74 8.10 22.16 3.81
C LYS A 74 7.81 21.10 2.74
N PRO A 75 6.76 20.29 2.91
CA PRO A 75 6.35 19.34 1.89
C PRO A 75 5.99 20.06 0.59
N LYS A 76 6.49 19.57 -0.54
CA LYS A 76 6.15 20.06 -1.88
C LYS A 76 5.54 18.92 -2.69
N PHE A 77 4.49 19.23 -3.45
CA PHE A 77 3.80 18.27 -4.32
C PHE A 77 3.66 18.82 -5.73
N ILE A 78 3.79 17.94 -6.71
CA ILE A 78 3.53 18.23 -8.13
C ILE A 78 2.65 17.10 -8.64
N GLU A 79 1.47 17.41 -9.18
CA GLU A 79 0.48 16.42 -9.64
C GLU A 79 0.22 15.28 -8.63
N GLY A 80 0.14 15.63 -7.34
CA GLY A 80 -0.09 14.68 -6.26
C GLY A 80 1.13 13.84 -5.84
N LEU A 81 2.28 13.96 -6.53
CA LEU A 81 3.53 13.30 -6.17
C LEU A 81 4.38 14.22 -5.30
N ARG A 82 4.94 13.68 -4.22
CA ARG A 82 5.84 14.41 -3.33
C ARG A 82 7.19 14.61 -4.01
N VAL A 83 7.61 15.87 -4.16
CA VAL A 83 9.00 16.16 -4.53
C VAL A 83 9.88 15.66 -3.39
N THR A 84 10.78 14.73 -3.71
CA THR A 84 11.56 13.97 -2.73
C THR A 84 13.04 14.16 -3.00
N ASP A 85 13.64 15.20 -2.42
CA ASP A 85 15.09 15.37 -2.40
C ASP A 85 15.75 14.39 -1.43
N LYS A 86 17.08 14.44 -1.31
CA LYS A 86 17.81 13.48 -0.49
C LYS A 86 17.40 13.52 0.98
N GLU A 87 17.25 14.70 1.56
CA GLU A 87 16.85 14.88 2.95
C GLU A 87 15.40 14.41 3.18
N THR A 88 14.52 14.71 2.25
CA THR A 88 13.14 14.20 2.25
C THR A 88 13.11 12.67 2.15
N MET A 89 14.01 12.05 1.33
CA MET A 89 14.05 10.60 1.18
C MET A 89 14.43 9.89 2.50
N GLU A 90 15.38 10.45 3.25
CA GLU A 90 15.74 9.93 4.57
C GLU A 90 14.54 9.95 5.54
N ILE A 91 13.75 11.02 5.53
CA ILE A 91 12.51 11.10 6.33
C ILE A 91 11.48 10.08 5.84
N VAL A 92 11.32 9.92 4.52
CA VAL A 92 10.41 8.92 3.94
C VAL A 92 10.74 7.52 4.45
N GLU A 93 12.01 7.11 4.40
CA GLU A 93 12.44 5.80 4.91
C GLU A 93 12.18 5.67 6.43
N MET A 94 12.59 6.64 7.23
CA MET A 94 12.35 6.62 8.68
C MET A 94 10.87 6.47 9.02
N VAL A 95 10.01 7.15 8.28
CA VAL A 95 8.56 7.15 8.54
C VAL A 95 7.91 5.88 8.02
N LEU A 96 8.14 5.52 6.76
CA LEU A 96 7.48 4.38 6.15
C LEU A 96 8.01 3.05 6.70
N ASP A 97 9.31 2.83 6.64
CA ASP A 97 9.91 1.54 7.03
C ASP A 97 9.98 1.40 8.55
N GLY A 98 10.32 2.48 9.25
CA GLY A 98 10.46 2.47 10.70
C GLY A 98 9.14 2.64 11.44
N LYS A 99 8.53 3.82 11.37
CA LYS A 99 7.39 4.18 12.22
C LYS A 99 6.11 3.44 11.84
N ILE A 100 5.70 3.57 10.57
CA ILE A 100 4.38 3.09 10.11
C ILE A 100 4.38 1.57 9.99
N ASN A 101 5.36 1.01 9.29
CA ASN A 101 5.47 -0.43 9.10
C ASN A 101 5.48 -1.16 10.45
N SER A 102 6.35 -0.73 11.38
CA SER A 102 6.43 -1.32 12.72
C SER A 102 5.12 -1.19 13.52
N LYS A 103 4.39 -0.07 13.39
CA LYS A 103 3.10 0.13 14.04
C LYS A 103 2.06 -0.88 13.52
N ILE A 104 1.97 -1.06 12.21
CA ILE A 104 1.04 -2.02 11.58
C ILE A 104 1.39 -3.44 12.02
N VAL A 105 2.66 -3.84 11.91
CA VAL A 105 3.15 -5.17 12.33
C VAL A 105 2.80 -5.44 13.80
N THR A 106 3.10 -4.50 14.68
CA THR A 106 2.81 -4.64 16.12
C THR A 106 1.31 -4.77 16.39
N THR A 107 0.47 -4.05 15.62
CA THR A 107 -0.98 -4.16 15.76
C THR A 107 -1.49 -5.53 15.30
N PHE A 108 -0.97 -6.09 14.21
CA PHE A 108 -1.27 -7.48 13.81
C PHE A 108 -0.88 -8.48 14.90
N ILE A 109 0.33 -8.36 15.46
CA ILE A 109 0.83 -9.26 16.52
C ILE A 109 -0.07 -9.22 17.76
N ARG A 110 -0.50 -8.03 18.20
CA ARG A 110 -1.42 -7.87 19.36
C ARG A 110 -2.73 -8.63 19.17
N HIS A 111 -3.18 -8.80 17.94
CA HIS A 111 -4.43 -9.50 17.59
C HIS A 111 -4.21 -10.93 17.07
N GLY A 112 -3.02 -11.51 17.28
CA GLY A 112 -2.70 -12.91 16.95
C GLY A 112 -2.29 -13.18 15.51
N GLY A 113 -2.09 -12.14 14.70
CA GLY A 113 -1.54 -12.27 13.34
C GLY A 113 -0.02 -12.41 13.35
N LYS A 114 0.54 -13.27 12.50
CA LYS A 114 1.97 -13.44 12.32
C LYS A 114 2.49 -12.48 11.23
N ALA A 115 2.58 -11.20 11.52
CA ALA A 115 3.01 -10.20 10.54
C ALA A 115 4.52 -10.02 10.50
N VAL A 116 5.05 -9.75 9.30
CA VAL A 116 6.45 -9.40 9.03
C VAL A 116 6.49 -8.12 8.21
N GLY A 117 7.18 -7.10 8.71
CA GLY A 117 7.40 -5.84 8.00
C GLY A 117 8.61 -5.94 7.07
N ILE A 118 8.42 -5.52 5.84
CA ILE A 118 9.47 -5.41 4.81
C ILE A 118 9.26 -4.16 3.98
N SER A 119 10.33 -3.70 3.34
CA SER A 119 10.28 -2.67 2.30
C SER A 119 10.36 -3.29 0.91
N GLY A 120 10.08 -2.51 -0.12
CA GLY A 120 10.32 -2.94 -1.49
C GLY A 120 11.80 -3.25 -1.79
N LYS A 121 12.73 -2.79 -0.96
CA LYS A 121 14.18 -3.08 -1.10
C LYS A 121 14.54 -4.50 -0.68
N ASP A 122 13.81 -5.05 0.32
CA ASP A 122 14.15 -6.32 0.95
C ASP A 122 13.99 -7.48 -0.05
N GLY A 123 15.05 -8.25 -0.23
CA GLY A 123 15.09 -9.33 -1.22
C GLY A 123 14.89 -8.86 -2.66
N LEU A 124 15.15 -7.58 -2.97
CA LEU A 124 14.84 -6.98 -4.27
C LEU A 124 13.38 -7.20 -4.67
N LEU A 125 12.46 -7.08 -3.70
CA LEU A 125 11.03 -7.25 -3.94
C LEU A 125 10.53 -6.30 -5.05
N ILE A 126 11.00 -5.04 -5.02
CA ILE A 126 10.67 -4.04 -6.03
C ILE A 126 11.97 -3.42 -6.56
N VAL A 127 12.27 -3.70 -7.80
CA VAL A 127 13.28 -2.94 -8.55
C VAL A 127 12.59 -1.72 -9.13
N ALA A 128 13.09 -0.52 -8.77
CA ALA A 128 12.54 0.74 -9.21
C ALA A 128 13.43 1.42 -10.23
N ARG A 129 12.85 2.34 -10.98
CA ARG A 129 13.59 3.33 -11.78
C ARG A 129 13.11 4.72 -11.41
N LYS A 130 13.96 5.72 -11.65
CA LYS A 130 13.58 7.12 -11.42
C LYS A 130 12.36 7.47 -12.28
N LYS A 131 11.36 8.10 -11.66
CA LYS A 131 10.17 8.55 -12.37
C LYS A 131 10.46 9.84 -13.12
N GLU A 132 10.26 9.82 -14.43
CA GLU A 132 10.28 11.02 -15.26
C GLU A 132 8.87 11.61 -15.33
N MET A 133 8.75 12.91 -15.08
CA MET A 133 7.49 13.63 -15.19
C MET A 133 7.57 14.67 -16.28
N ILE A 134 6.73 14.54 -17.30
CA ILE A 134 6.62 15.50 -18.39
C ILE A 134 5.41 16.37 -18.14
N MET A 135 5.60 17.68 -18.05
CA MET A 135 4.52 18.66 -17.91
C MET A 135 4.44 19.55 -19.15
N LYS A 136 3.24 19.84 -19.61
CA LYS A 136 3.00 20.81 -20.69
C LYS A 136 2.98 22.22 -20.09
N LYS A 137 3.90 23.08 -20.55
CA LYS A 137 3.92 24.50 -20.22
C LYS A 137 3.69 25.31 -21.50
N GLY A 138 2.41 25.57 -21.80
CA GLY A 138 1.99 26.08 -23.11
C GLY A 138 2.18 25.01 -24.19
N GLU A 139 2.89 25.33 -25.26
CA GLU A 139 3.21 24.39 -26.37
C GLU A 139 4.48 23.56 -26.13
N LYS A 140 5.18 23.81 -25.02
CA LYS A 140 6.46 23.11 -24.72
C LYS A 140 6.25 22.04 -23.65
N GLU A 141 6.90 20.90 -23.87
CA GLU A 141 7.04 19.86 -22.85
C GLU A 141 8.28 20.15 -22.02
N VAL A 142 8.14 20.09 -20.69
CA VAL A 142 9.22 20.32 -19.73
C VAL A 142 9.32 19.11 -18.83
N ILE A 143 10.51 18.53 -18.73
CA ILE A 143 10.79 17.46 -17.78
C ILE A 143 10.93 18.11 -16.39
N VAL A 144 10.15 17.61 -15.44
CA VAL A 144 10.18 18.04 -14.03
C VAL A 144 10.91 16.99 -13.22
N ASP A 145 11.99 17.38 -12.56
CA ASP A 145 12.71 16.51 -11.64
C ASP A 145 11.99 16.47 -10.28
N LEU A 146 11.49 15.28 -9.93
CA LEU A 146 10.83 15.02 -8.66
C LEU A 146 11.82 14.53 -7.58
N GLY A 147 13.12 14.44 -7.88
CA GLY A 147 14.14 13.88 -7.01
C GLY A 147 14.09 12.35 -6.95
N PHE A 148 14.04 11.78 -5.75
CA PHE A 148 14.02 10.34 -5.48
C PHE A 148 12.60 9.76 -5.52
N VAL A 149 11.80 10.19 -6.48
CA VAL A 149 10.51 9.57 -6.80
C VAL A 149 10.74 8.50 -7.85
N GLY A 150 10.26 7.30 -7.57
CA GLY A 150 10.40 6.16 -8.46
C GLY A 150 9.08 5.64 -8.99
N GLU A 151 9.21 4.77 -9.96
CA GLU A 151 8.14 3.88 -10.43
C GLU A 151 8.68 2.46 -10.51
N THR A 152 7.79 1.48 -10.40
CA THR A 152 8.16 0.07 -10.46
C THR A 152 8.66 -0.27 -11.86
N ASP A 153 9.85 -0.85 -11.94
CA ASP A 153 10.38 -1.47 -13.15
C ASP A 153 10.05 -2.96 -13.17
N TYR A 154 10.30 -3.63 -12.03
CA TYR A 154 10.04 -5.06 -11.86
C TYR A 154 9.68 -5.39 -10.42
N VAL A 155 8.77 -6.36 -10.21
CA VAL A 155 8.44 -6.96 -8.92
C VAL A 155 8.93 -8.40 -8.89
N ASN A 156 9.82 -8.73 -7.94
CA ASN A 156 10.20 -10.11 -7.62
C ASN A 156 9.36 -10.61 -6.42
N PRO A 157 8.32 -11.43 -6.64
CA PRO A 157 7.43 -11.84 -5.57
C PRO A 157 7.98 -12.98 -4.70
N GLU A 158 9.22 -13.40 -4.87
CA GLU A 158 9.79 -14.59 -4.21
C GLU A 158 9.70 -14.49 -2.69
N ILE A 159 10.18 -13.38 -2.10
CA ILE A 159 10.14 -13.19 -0.65
C ILE A 159 8.71 -13.20 -0.10
N LEU A 160 7.75 -12.62 -0.83
CA LEU A 160 6.35 -12.64 -0.42
C LEU A 160 5.78 -14.06 -0.45
N ARG A 161 6.11 -14.86 -1.45
CA ARG A 161 5.69 -16.26 -1.53
C ARG A 161 6.22 -17.07 -0.36
N ILE A 162 7.51 -16.93 -0.05
CA ILE A 162 8.15 -17.59 1.09
C ILE A 162 7.43 -17.24 2.40
N LEU A 163 7.15 -15.96 2.64
CA LEU A 163 6.46 -15.52 3.84
C LEU A 163 5.03 -16.09 3.91
N LEU A 164 4.26 -16.01 2.82
CA LEU A 164 2.89 -16.52 2.75
C LEU A 164 2.80 -18.04 2.92
N GLU A 165 3.74 -18.79 2.36
CA GLU A 165 3.81 -20.26 2.48
C GLU A 165 4.13 -20.69 3.91
N ASN A 166 4.86 -19.87 4.66
CA ASN A 166 5.18 -20.11 6.07
C ASN A 166 4.17 -19.47 7.04
N GLY A 167 3.02 -19.00 6.53
CA GLY A 167 1.91 -18.49 7.33
C GLY A 167 2.16 -17.11 7.92
N PHE A 168 3.05 -16.31 7.33
CA PHE A 168 3.23 -14.91 7.71
C PHE A 168 2.34 -13.98 6.88
N ILE A 169 2.02 -12.82 7.45
CA ILE A 169 1.36 -11.70 6.79
C ILE A 169 2.42 -10.66 6.43
N PRO A 170 2.83 -10.53 5.15
CA PRO A 170 3.77 -9.50 4.74
C PRO A 170 3.12 -8.11 4.83
N VAL A 171 3.83 -7.16 5.43
CA VAL A 171 3.46 -5.74 5.48
C VAL A 171 4.52 -4.96 4.73
N VAL A 172 4.19 -4.43 3.56
CA VAL A 172 5.12 -3.84 2.61
C VAL A 172 5.02 -2.32 2.63
N SER A 173 6.14 -1.64 2.82
CA SER A 173 6.26 -0.20 2.58
C SER A 173 6.66 0.08 1.12
N PRO A 174 6.20 1.20 0.52
CA PRO A 174 6.48 1.54 -0.87
C PRO A 174 7.83 2.25 -1.06
N VAL A 175 8.86 1.79 -0.36
CA VAL A 175 10.25 2.22 -0.53
C VAL A 175 10.99 1.14 -1.29
N ALA A 176 11.61 1.49 -2.41
CA ALA A 176 12.24 0.53 -3.30
C ALA A 176 13.65 0.97 -3.72
N THR A 177 14.37 0.13 -4.42
CA THR A 177 15.74 0.42 -4.88
C THR A 177 15.90 0.09 -6.36
N ASP A 178 16.86 0.75 -7.01
CA ASP A 178 17.38 0.30 -8.30
C ASP A 178 18.56 -0.67 -8.10
N LEU A 179 19.06 -1.25 -9.20
CA LEU A 179 20.21 -2.14 -9.16
C LEU A 179 21.54 -1.45 -8.82
N ALA A 180 21.57 -0.11 -8.86
CA ALA A 180 22.73 0.70 -8.45
C ALA A 180 22.69 1.03 -6.95
N GLY A 181 21.62 0.68 -6.23
CA GLY A 181 21.47 0.93 -4.80
C GLY A 181 20.85 2.30 -4.45
N ASN A 182 20.32 3.04 -5.43
CA ASN A 182 19.58 4.25 -5.14
C ASN A 182 18.19 3.90 -4.56
N THR A 183 17.77 4.64 -3.54
CA THR A 183 16.47 4.45 -2.91
C THR A 183 15.43 5.40 -3.48
N TYR A 184 14.21 4.91 -3.69
CA TYR A 184 13.10 5.67 -4.25
C TYR A 184 11.83 5.54 -3.42
N ASN A 185 11.10 6.66 -3.34
CA ASN A 185 9.75 6.74 -2.80
C ASN A 185 8.75 6.44 -3.94
N LEU A 186 7.95 5.39 -3.79
CA LEU A 186 6.95 4.98 -4.77
C LEU A 186 5.53 5.31 -4.29
N ASN A 187 4.60 5.36 -5.24
CA ASN A 187 3.18 5.48 -4.92
C ASN A 187 2.65 4.13 -4.41
N ALA A 188 2.07 4.11 -3.21
CA ALA A 188 1.59 2.89 -2.56
C ALA A 188 0.44 2.21 -3.32
N ASP A 189 -0.41 2.97 -4.03
CA ASP A 189 -1.51 2.42 -4.81
C ASP A 189 -0.98 1.67 -6.02
N THR A 190 0.00 2.25 -6.72
CA THR A 190 0.70 1.60 -7.84
C THR A 190 1.42 0.34 -7.37
N VAL A 191 2.20 0.44 -6.30
CA VAL A 191 2.91 -0.71 -5.71
C VAL A 191 1.95 -1.85 -5.35
N ALA A 192 0.79 -1.54 -4.76
CA ALA A 192 -0.20 -2.56 -4.43
C ALA A 192 -0.73 -3.27 -5.70
N GLY A 193 -0.96 -2.52 -6.78
CA GLY A 193 -1.36 -3.06 -8.08
C GLY A 193 -0.28 -3.97 -8.67
N ASP A 194 0.98 -3.52 -8.66
CA ASP A 194 2.11 -4.25 -9.23
C ASP A 194 2.39 -5.56 -8.45
N ILE A 195 2.34 -5.51 -7.12
CA ILE A 195 2.45 -6.70 -6.26
C ILE A 195 1.28 -7.66 -6.51
N ALA A 196 0.05 -7.15 -6.64
CA ALA A 196 -1.12 -7.98 -6.91
C ALA A 196 -0.99 -8.71 -8.26
N ALA A 197 -0.50 -8.03 -9.28
CA ALA A 197 -0.23 -8.61 -10.59
C ALA A 197 0.88 -9.68 -10.53
N ALA A 198 2.02 -9.39 -9.90
CA ALA A 198 3.16 -10.30 -9.78
C ALA A 198 2.82 -11.58 -8.98
N LEU A 199 1.99 -11.46 -7.94
CA LEU A 199 1.48 -12.59 -7.14
C LEU A 199 0.32 -13.32 -7.80
N LYS A 200 -0.28 -12.78 -8.87
CA LYS A 200 -1.55 -13.23 -9.44
C LYS A 200 -2.64 -13.31 -8.37
N ALA A 201 -2.72 -12.25 -7.56
CA ALA A 201 -3.66 -12.18 -6.45
C ALA A 201 -5.11 -12.31 -6.95
N LYS A 202 -5.94 -13.03 -6.19
CA LYS A 202 -7.36 -13.20 -6.50
C LYS A 202 -8.12 -11.88 -6.41
N LYS A 203 -7.71 -11.00 -5.48
CA LYS A 203 -8.27 -9.66 -5.28
C LYS A 203 -7.19 -8.64 -4.89
N LEU A 204 -7.41 -7.41 -5.33
CA LEU A 204 -6.78 -6.19 -4.82
C LEU A 204 -7.87 -5.37 -4.12
N ILE A 205 -7.66 -5.05 -2.86
CA ILE A 205 -8.55 -4.24 -2.04
C ILE A 205 -7.84 -2.92 -1.73
N MET A 206 -8.46 -1.81 -2.09
CA MET A 206 -7.93 -0.47 -1.84
C MET A 206 -8.78 0.20 -0.77
N LEU A 207 -8.24 0.38 0.44
CA LEU A 207 -8.89 1.12 1.50
C LEU A 207 -8.50 2.60 1.37
N THR A 208 -9.50 3.45 1.16
CA THR A 208 -9.33 4.88 0.84
C THR A 208 -10.34 5.73 1.60
N ASP A 209 -10.16 7.05 1.56
CA ASP A 209 -11.05 8.03 2.20
C ASP A 209 -12.28 8.39 1.38
N VAL A 210 -12.38 7.85 0.18
CA VAL A 210 -13.50 8.08 -0.74
C VAL A 210 -14.34 6.81 -0.86
N PRO A 211 -15.65 6.91 -1.15
CA PRO A 211 -16.55 5.75 -1.24
C PRO A 211 -16.15 4.74 -2.32
N GLY A 212 -15.31 5.13 -3.26
CA GLY A 212 -14.84 4.33 -4.38
C GLY A 212 -14.57 5.18 -5.62
N ILE A 213 -14.55 4.55 -6.78
CA ILE A 213 -14.36 5.26 -8.06
C ILE A 213 -15.63 6.04 -8.38
N MET A 214 -15.49 7.34 -8.59
CA MET A 214 -16.59 8.27 -8.91
C MET A 214 -16.36 8.89 -10.28
N ARG A 215 -17.44 9.23 -10.98
CA ARG A 215 -17.38 9.99 -12.24
C ARG A 215 -16.99 11.45 -12.01
N ASP A 216 -17.50 12.01 -10.92
CA ASP A 216 -17.15 13.33 -10.41
C ASP A 216 -16.84 13.23 -8.92
N ILE A 217 -15.63 13.63 -8.52
CA ILE A 217 -15.16 13.55 -7.14
C ILE A 217 -15.98 14.42 -6.18
N ASN A 218 -16.67 15.44 -6.69
CA ASN A 218 -17.51 16.34 -5.91
C ASN A 218 -18.97 15.84 -5.78
N ASP A 219 -19.37 14.85 -6.57
CA ASP A 219 -20.71 14.24 -6.52
C ASP A 219 -20.66 12.82 -5.96
N ARG A 220 -21.05 12.67 -4.69
CA ARG A 220 -21.11 11.36 -4.00
C ARG A 220 -22.06 10.37 -4.67
N ASN A 221 -23.05 10.83 -5.45
CA ASN A 221 -24.00 9.99 -6.16
C ASN A 221 -23.42 9.45 -7.48
N SER A 222 -22.23 9.92 -7.88
CA SER A 222 -21.54 9.48 -9.10
C SER A 222 -20.71 8.21 -8.91
N LEU A 223 -20.86 7.52 -7.79
CA LEU A 223 -20.14 6.27 -7.48
C LEU A 223 -20.37 5.22 -8.56
N ILE A 224 -19.27 4.66 -9.07
CA ILE A 224 -19.30 3.55 -10.02
C ILE A 224 -19.14 2.25 -9.25
N SER A 225 -20.23 1.52 -9.08
CA SER A 225 -20.23 0.27 -8.32
C SER A 225 -19.58 -0.89 -9.05
N LYS A 226 -19.49 -0.85 -10.39
CA LYS A 226 -18.90 -1.90 -11.22
C LYS A 226 -18.33 -1.36 -12.52
N ILE A 227 -17.07 -1.63 -12.78
CA ILE A 227 -16.39 -1.36 -14.06
C ILE A 227 -15.95 -2.70 -14.64
N LYS A 228 -16.20 -2.91 -15.93
CA LYS A 228 -15.60 -4.02 -16.68
C LYS A 228 -14.41 -3.46 -17.44
N LEU A 229 -13.29 -4.15 -17.37
CA LEU A 229 -12.17 -3.94 -18.29
C LEU A 229 -12.59 -4.51 -19.65
N GLY A 230 -12.44 -3.70 -20.70
CA GLY A 230 -12.72 -4.10 -22.09
C GLY A 230 -11.68 -5.06 -22.62
#